data_943f6c5aa80374cc90b40f5a50b75bf8
#
_entry.id   943f6c5aa80374cc90b40f5a50b75bf8
#
_cell.length_a   1.000
_cell.length_b   1.000
_cell.length_c   1.000
_cell.angle_alpha   90.00
_cell.angle_beta   90.00
_cell.angle_gamma   90.00
#
_symmetry.space_group_name_H-M   'P 1'
#
loop_
_entity.id
_entity.type
_entity.pdbx_description
1 polymer ?
#
loop_
_entity_poly.entity_id
_entity_poly.type
_entity_poly.pdbx_seq_one_letter_code
_entity_poly.pdbx_strand_id
1 'polypeptide(L)'
;METDIPKEYREDFFRTVVDTVNDPVTLVGKDFKILYVNKMVSKIYGSIVGQLCYETLFGFEEPCEDCLMLDVLKDGKPKKKIGKFELPNGRIVWAEANAAPFKNAEGEIIGVIDTLRDITEQKEARDLLQEALAHLNAELSEAADYVKSLLPPPIDTGPVRTDWRFVPSASLGGDSFGYHWLDEDHFAIYLVDVSGHGVGAALLSVSVINALRSHTLPKTDFHDPQQVLHALNINFPAEQHNDMFFTIWYGVYKKSSRNIIYGSGGHPPALLFSDSFSEKVHIAQLRTPNFVIGGSPDATYEKKLHKLDGPARLYIFSDGVYDITKEDGSIWGLEGFLEFMQQQADKTHLNLDRLFSYVQQVNQTDSFEDDFTILEVVLE
;
A
#
# COMPACT_ATOMS: atom_id res chain seq x y z
N MET A 1 1.80 44.47 -22.14
CA MET A 1 3.25 44.23 -22.33
C MET A 1 3.53 44.44 -23.80
N GLU A 2 4.08 45.62 -24.15
CA GLU A 2 4.65 45.78 -25.49
C GLU A 2 5.86 44.86 -25.59
N THR A 3 5.84 44.01 -26.60
CA THR A 3 6.96 43.08 -26.83
C THR A 3 8.14 43.90 -27.36
N ASP A 4 9.30 43.87 -26.70
CA ASP A 4 10.57 44.52 -27.09
C ASP A 4 11.16 44.01 -28.42
N ILE A 5 10.35 43.32 -29.23
CA ILE A 5 10.77 42.81 -30.54
C ILE A 5 10.65 43.94 -31.56
N PRO A 6 11.78 44.32 -32.23
CA PRO A 6 11.77 45.32 -33.29
C PRO A 6 10.75 45.03 -34.38
N LYS A 7 10.06 46.04 -34.90
CA LYS A 7 8.97 45.86 -35.87
C LYS A 7 9.38 45.07 -37.12
N GLU A 8 10.63 45.18 -37.54
CA GLU A 8 11.21 44.50 -38.69
C GLU A 8 11.31 42.96 -38.55
N TYR A 9 11.36 42.48 -37.28
CA TYR A 9 11.45 41.03 -37.00
C TYR A 9 10.11 40.41 -36.54
N ARG A 10 9.04 41.20 -36.37
CA ARG A 10 7.80 40.74 -35.75
C ARG A 10 7.09 39.66 -36.57
N GLU A 11 6.94 39.86 -37.88
CA GLU A 11 6.27 38.85 -38.74
C GLU A 11 7.08 37.55 -38.85
N ASP A 12 8.38 37.65 -39.13
CA ASP A 12 9.27 36.51 -39.24
C ASP A 12 9.43 35.80 -37.89
N PHE A 13 9.46 36.55 -36.78
CA PHE A 13 9.57 35.98 -35.45
C PHE A 13 8.36 35.09 -35.11
N PHE A 14 7.13 35.61 -35.24
CA PHE A 14 5.93 34.84 -34.92
C PHE A 14 5.79 33.61 -35.82
N ARG A 15 6.05 33.75 -37.11
CA ARG A 15 6.03 32.64 -38.04
C ARG A 15 7.07 31.58 -37.66
N THR A 16 8.29 31.99 -37.39
CA THR A 16 9.36 31.07 -36.96
C THR A 16 9.01 30.35 -35.68
N VAL A 17 8.48 31.05 -34.67
CA VAL A 17 8.05 30.42 -33.41
C VAL A 17 7.00 29.35 -33.63
N VAL A 18 5.94 29.62 -34.42
CA VAL A 18 4.87 28.68 -34.70
C VAL A 18 5.33 27.52 -35.60
N ASP A 19 6.25 27.77 -36.53
CA ASP A 19 6.85 26.78 -37.40
C ASP A 19 7.85 25.82 -36.69
N THR A 20 8.38 26.23 -35.54
CA THR A 20 9.22 25.36 -34.71
C THR A 20 8.41 24.43 -33.77
N VAL A 21 7.12 24.67 -33.62
CA VAL A 21 6.22 23.78 -32.88
C VAL A 21 6.05 22.45 -33.65
N ASN A 22 6.35 21.36 -33.02
CA ASN A 22 6.25 20.03 -33.62
C ASN A 22 4.79 19.52 -33.74
N ASP A 23 3.86 20.14 -33.04
CA ASP A 23 2.44 19.83 -33.17
C ASP A 23 1.84 20.58 -34.39
N PRO A 24 0.92 20.00 -35.16
CA PRO A 24 0.09 20.69 -36.13
C PRO A 24 -0.61 21.90 -35.51
N VAL A 25 -0.47 23.08 -36.13
CA VAL A 25 -1.15 24.30 -35.70
C VAL A 25 -1.89 24.91 -36.88
N THR A 26 -3.21 25.09 -36.71
CA THR A 26 -4.10 25.66 -37.71
C THR A 26 -4.85 26.87 -37.13
N LEU A 27 -4.92 27.98 -37.86
CA LEU A 27 -5.82 29.08 -37.57
C LEU A 27 -6.98 29.06 -38.57
N VAL A 28 -8.20 28.97 -38.03
CA VAL A 28 -9.43 28.96 -38.85
C VAL A 28 -10.27 30.19 -38.54
N GLY A 29 -10.75 30.83 -39.59
CA GLY A 29 -11.65 31.98 -39.50
C GLY A 29 -13.09 31.56 -39.12
N LYS A 30 -13.94 32.53 -38.76
CA LYS A 30 -15.36 32.29 -38.41
C LYS A 30 -16.17 31.66 -39.57
N ASP A 31 -15.71 31.80 -40.81
CA ASP A 31 -16.26 31.25 -42.04
C ASP A 31 -15.72 29.84 -42.35
N PHE A 32 -15.05 29.21 -41.38
CA PHE A 32 -14.42 27.86 -41.53
C PHE A 32 -13.24 27.84 -42.48
N LYS A 33 -12.83 28.94 -43.06
CA LYS A 33 -11.64 28.98 -43.94
C LYS A 33 -10.37 28.95 -43.12
N ILE A 34 -9.43 28.13 -43.56
CA ILE A 34 -8.08 28.06 -43.02
C ILE A 34 -7.33 29.35 -43.35
N LEU A 35 -6.98 30.13 -42.34
CA LEU A 35 -6.27 31.39 -42.46
C LEU A 35 -4.74 31.22 -42.41
N TYR A 36 -4.28 30.26 -41.63
CA TYR A 36 -2.86 29.94 -41.43
C TYR A 36 -2.69 28.49 -41.01
N VAL A 37 -1.58 27.90 -41.44
CA VAL A 37 -1.10 26.60 -40.98
C VAL A 37 0.41 26.67 -40.75
N ASN A 38 0.92 25.96 -39.73
CA ASN A 38 2.36 25.86 -39.52
C ASN A 38 2.99 24.83 -40.51
N LYS A 39 4.32 24.77 -40.49
CA LYS A 39 5.11 23.86 -41.31
C LYS A 39 4.73 22.39 -41.15
N MET A 40 4.28 21.96 -39.96
CA MET A 40 3.83 20.60 -39.72
C MET A 40 2.56 20.27 -40.49
N VAL A 41 1.54 21.12 -40.45
CA VAL A 41 0.31 20.95 -41.20
C VAL A 41 0.61 20.95 -42.71
N SER A 42 1.46 21.91 -43.18
CA SER A 42 1.85 22.01 -44.58
C SER A 42 2.58 20.77 -45.09
N LYS A 43 3.34 20.06 -44.25
CA LYS A 43 3.99 18.79 -44.62
C LYS A 43 2.98 17.64 -44.78
N ILE A 44 1.88 17.65 -44.01
CA ILE A 44 0.88 16.60 -44.00
C ILE A 44 -0.15 16.80 -45.14
N TYR A 45 -0.65 18.03 -45.29
CA TYR A 45 -1.78 18.36 -46.16
C TYR A 45 -1.40 19.21 -47.39
N GLY A 46 -0.18 19.72 -47.46
CA GLY A 46 0.23 20.64 -48.54
C GLY A 46 -0.28 22.07 -48.32
N SER A 47 -0.56 22.79 -49.42
CA SER A 47 -1.07 24.15 -49.40
C SER A 47 -2.60 24.15 -49.31
N ILE A 48 -3.12 24.43 -48.08
CA ILE A 48 -4.55 24.38 -47.78
C ILE A 48 -5.14 25.67 -47.27
N VAL A 49 -4.35 26.75 -47.23
CA VAL A 49 -4.82 28.08 -46.83
C VAL A 49 -5.91 28.59 -47.78
N GLY A 50 -7.01 29.08 -47.23
CA GLY A 50 -8.20 29.55 -47.96
C GLY A 50 -9.25 28.45 -48.19
N GLN A 51 -8.94 27.18 -47.96
CA GLN A 51 -9.89 26.08 -48.06
C GLN A 51 -10.71 25.93 -46.78
N LEU A 52 -11.83 25.19 -46.89
CA LEU A 52 -12.69 24.90 -45.74
C LEU A 52 -12.08 23.81 -44.86
N CYS A 53 -12.00 24.04 -43.52
CA CYS A 53 -11.33 23.13 -42.59
C CYS A 53 -11.99 21.76 -42.53
N TYR A 54 -13.30 21.70 -42.47
CA TYR A 54 -14.05 20.41 -42.37
C TYR A 54 -13.96 19.57 -43.65
N GLU A 55 -13.88 20.21 -44.85
CA GLU A 55 -13.67 19.56 -46.12
C GLU A 55 -12.24 19.03 -46.28
N THR A 56 -11.26 19.91 -46.01
CA THR A 56 -9.85 19.62 -46.31
C THR A 56 -9.18 18.74 -45.26
N LEU A 57 -9.50 18.93 -43.96
CA LEU A 57 -8.85 18.18 -42.86
C LEU A 57 -9.60 16.88 -42.53
N PHE A 58 -10.91 16.84 -42.77
CA PHE A 58 -11.77 15.73 -42.33
C PHE A 58 -12.59 15.07 -43.43
N GLY A 59 -12.63 15.67 -44.65
CA GLY A 59 -13.37 15.13 -45.78
C GLY A 59 -14.88 15.22 -45.65
N PHE A 60 -15.42 16.16 -44.82
CA PHE A 60 -16.84 16.33 -44.62
C PHE A 60 -17.43 17.39 -45.58
N GLU A 61 -18.67 17.25 -45.93
CA GLU A 61 -19.40 18.21 -46.76
C GLU A 61 -19.97 19.38 -45.95
N GLU A 62 -20.10 19.19 -44.61
CA GLU A 62 -20.66 20.14 -43.65
C GLU A 62 -19.72 20.23 -42.42
N PRO A 63 -19.83 21.30 -41.58
CA PRO A 63 -19.04 21.39 -40.34
C PRO A 63 -19.20 20.18 -39.43
N CYS A 64 -18.08 19.74 -38.79
CA CYS A 64 -18.05 18.57 -37.94
C CYS A 64 -19.15 18.62 -36.88
N GLU A 65 -19.83 17.51 -36.60
CA GLU A 65 -20.90 17.40 -35.60
C GLU A 65 -20.42 17.80 -34.19
N ASP A 66 -19.23 17.36 -33.79
CA ASP A 66 -18.56 17.69 -32.53
C ASP A 66 -17.41 18.71 -32.72
N CYS A 67 -17.68 19.84 -33.36
CA CYS A 67 -16.67 20.81 -33.74
C CYS A 67 -16.22 21.66 -32.54
N LEU A 68 -14.97 21.51 -32.10
CA LEU A 68 -14.38 22.33 -31.05
C LEU A 68 -14.38 23.82 -31.39
N MET A 69 -14.25 24.17 -32.66
CA MET A 69 -14.30 25.55 -33.11
C MET A 69 -15.64 26.20 -32.84
N LEU A 70 -16.77 25.50 -33.11
CA LEU A 70 -18.12 26.01 -32.82
C LEU A 70 -18.31 26.22 -31.33
N ASP A 71 -17.81 25.32 -30.50
CA ASP A 71 -17.87 25.46 -29.03
C ASP A 71 -17.08 26.67 -28.53
N VAL A 72 -15.87 26.89 -29.09
CA VAL A 72 -15.06 28.07 -28.77
C VAL A 72 -15.74 29.37 -29.22
N LEU A 73 -16.34 29.39 -30.43
CA LEU A 73 -17.04 30.57 -30.93
C LEU A 73 -18.28 30.91 -30.12
N LYS A 74 -18.95 29.91 -29.53
CA LYS A 74 -20.17 30.07 -28.73
C LYS A 74 -19.91 30.74 -27.37
N ASP A 75 -18.86 30.31 -26.65
CA ASP A 75 -18.61 30.77 -25.27
C ASP A 75 -17.29 31.54 -25.09
N GLY A 76 -16.46 31.60 -26.10
CA GLY A 76 -15.19 32.30 -26.09
C GLY A 76 -14.11 31.68 -25.20
N LYS A 77 -14.28 30.41 -24.79
CA LYS A 77 -13.35 29.70 -23.91
C LYS A 77 -12.58 28.63 -24.66
N PRO A 78 -11.32 28.36 -24.26
CA PRO A 78 -10.57 27.22 -24.82
C PRO A 78 -11.30 25.89 -24.61
N LYS A 79 -11.19 25.00 -25.59
CA LYS A 79 -11.76 23.64 -25.56
C LYS A 79 -10.66 22.62 -25.83
N LYS A 80 -10.89 21.41 -25.31
CA LYS A 80 -9.97 20.29 -25.47
C LYS A 80 -10.77 19.00 -25.73
N LYS A 81 -10.27 18.17 -26.64
CA LYS A 81 -10.82 16.84 -26.95
C LYS A 81 -9.70 15.84 -27.15
N ILE A 82 -9.85 14.65 -26.56
CA ILE A 82 -8.95 13.53 -26.83
C ILE A 82 -9.75 12.46 -27.58
N GLY A 83 -9.19 11.97 -28.69
CA GLY A 83 -9.86 10.97 -29.52
C GLY A 83 -8.95 10.33 -30.53
N LYS A 84 -9.52 9.41 -31.32
CA LYS A 84 -8.83 8.82 -32.45
C LYS A 84 -9.05 9.72 -33.68
N PHE A 85 -7.98 10.01 -34.38
CA PHE A 85 -7.98 10.79 -35.61
C PHE A 85 -7.32 9.98 -36.73
N GLU A 86 -7.92 9.99 -37.91
CA GLU A 86 -7.32 9.42 -39.08
C GLU A 86 -6.54 10.47 -39.86
N LEU A 87 -5.27 10.21 -40.10
CA LEU A 87 -4.41 11.09 -40.88
C LEU A 87 -4.61 10.81 -42.37
N PRO A 88 -4.24 11.74 -43.30
CA PRO A 88 -4.44 11.55 -44.75
C PRO A 88 -3.77 10.30 -45.35
N ASN A 89 -2.78 9.76 -44.66
CA ASN A 89 -2.09 8.51 -45.07
C ASN A 89 -2.79 7.23 -44.55
N GLY A 90 -4.00 7.34 -43.97
CA GLY A 90 -4.76 6.23 -43.38
C GLY A 90 -4.29 5.77 -42.02
N ARG A 91 -3.27 6.40 -41.42
CA ARG A 91 -2.81 6.10 -40.05
C ARG A 91 -3.80 6.66 -39.05
N ILE A 92 -4.29 5.82 -38.15
CA ILE A 92 -5.10 6.23 -37.00
C ILE A 92 -4.18 6.53 -35.84
N VAL A 93 -4.32 7.72 -35.25
CA VAL A 93 -3.55 8.18 -34.08
C VAL A 93 -4.49 8.56 -32.95
N TRP A 94 -4.04 8.35 -31.72
CA TRP A 94 -4.66 9.04 -30.60
C TRP A 94 -4.13 10.47 -30.57
N ALA A 95 -5.01 11.44 -30.65
CA ALA A 95 -4.60 12.83 -30.60
C ALA A 95 -5.38 13.63 -29.56
N GLU A 96 -4.69 14.63 -29.04
CA GLU A 96 -5.23 15.68 -28.21
C GLU A 96 -5.40 16.92 -29.07
N ALA A 97 -6.65 17.30 -29.34
CA ALA A 97 -7.01 18.51 -30.03
C ALA A 97 -7.30 19.62 -28.99
N ASN A 98 -6.65 20.78 -29.15
CA ASN A 98 -6.89 21.97 -28.33
C ASN A 98 -7.27 23.12 -29.23
N ALA A 99 -8.43 23.72 -28.97
CA ALA A 99 -8.95 24.87 -29.69
C ALA A 99 -9.04 26.09 -28.77
N ALA A 100 -8.54 27.24 -29.19
CA ALA A 100 -8.55 28.48 -28.44
C ALA A 100 -9.01 29.67 -29.29
N PRO A 101 -9.72 30.65 -28.69
CA PRO A 101 -10.17 31.82 -29.44
C PRO A 101 -8.99 32.70 -29.89
N PHE A 102 -8.94 33.04 -31.17
CA PHE A 102 -8.04 34.01 -31.72
C PHE A 102 -8.74 35.39 -31.83
N LYS A 103 -8.17 36.43 -31.21
CA LYS A 103 -8.78 37.73 -31.04
C LYS A 103 -8.00 38.80 -31.77
N ASN A 104 -8.72 39.82 -32.30
CA ASN A 104 -8.09 41.03 -32.80
C ASN A 104 -7.66 41.98 -31.68
N ALA A 105 -7.13 43.17 -32.04
CA ALA A 105 -6.66 44.17 -31.08
C ALA A 105 -7.79 44.76 -30.21
N GLU A 106 -9.02 44.72 -30.71
CA GLU A 106 -10.24 45.19 -30.05
C GLU A 106 -10.82 44.12 -29.08
N GLY A 107 -10.22 42.90 -29.04
CA GLY A 107 -10.65 41.78 -28.20
C GLY A 107 -11.76 40.93 -28.80
N GLU A 108 -12.18 41.21 -30.04
CA GLU A 108 -13.19 40.44 -30.75
C GLU A 108 -12.60 39.10 -31.26
N ILE A 109 -13.31 38.01 -31.13
CA ILE A 109 -12.91 36.73 -31.70
C ILE A 109 -13.03 36.80 -33.21
N ILE A 110 -11.93 36.63 -33.93
CA ILE A 110 -11.86 36.61 -35.41
C ILE A 110 -11.61 35.24 -35.99
N GLY A 111 -11.30 34.24 -35.15
CA GLY A 111 -11.06 32.86 -35.51
C GLY A 111 -10.74 31.99 -34.31
N VAL A 112 -10.29 30.78 -34.59
CA VAL A 112 -9.89 29.80 -33.57
C VAL A 112 -8.53 29.23 -33.98
N ILE A 113 -7.59 29.17 -33.02
CA ILE A 113 -6.35 28.43 -33.16
C ILE A 113 -6.63 26.99 -32.70
N ASP A 114 -6.35 26.04 -33.55
CA ASP A 114 -6.43 24.62 -33.25
C ASP A 114 -5.04 23.98 -33.28
N THR A 115 -4.75 23.14 -32.30
CA THR A 115 -3.52 22.35 -32.24
C THR A 115 -3.87 20.88 -32.05
N LEU A 116 -3.16 20.00 -32.75
CA LEU A 116 -3.37 18.56 -32.67
C LEU A 116 -2.07 17.88 -32.26
N ARG A 117 -2.04 17.30 -31.07
CA ARG A 117 -0.87 16.56 -30.55
C ARG A 117 -1.10 15.07 -30.69
N ASP A 118 -0.22 14.37 -31.39
CA ASP A 118 -0.20 12.89 -31.38
C ASP A 118 0.26 12.40 -30.01
N ILE A 119 -0.62 11.69 -29.31
CA ILE A 119 -0.38 11.10 -27.99
C ILE A 119 -0.42 9.57 -28.04
N THR A 120 -0.28 8.96 -29.24
CA THR A 120 -0.40 7.50 -29.44
C THR A 120 0.61 6.76 -28.60
N GLU A 121 1.90 7.11 -28.70
CA GLU A 121 2.95 6.46 -27.92
C GLU A 121 2.73 6.61 -26.39
N GLN A 122 2.30 7.80 -25.96
CA GLN A 122 2.02 8.07 -24.56
C GLN A 122 0.84 7.22 -24.05
N LYS A 123 -0.20 7.07 -24.90
CA LYS A 123 -1.39 6.27 -24.60
C LYS A 123 -1.03 4.79 -24.49
N GLU A 124 -0.32 4.26 -25.50
CA GLU A 124 0.11 2.86 -25.54
C GLU A 124 1.03 2.51 -24.38
N ALA A 125 2.01 3.36 -24.05
CA ALA A 125 2.89 3.16 -22.91
C ALA A 125 2.13 3.18 -21.58
N ARG A 126 1.13 4.06 -21.44
CA ARG A 126 0.29 4.12 -20.23
C ARG A 126 -0.58 2.88 -20.10
N ASP A 127 -1.21 2.43 -21.18
CA ASP A 127 -2.09 1.26 -21.17
C ASP A 127 -1.27 0.00 -20.84
N LEU A 128 -0.07 -0.17 -21.44
CA LEU A 128 0.85 -1.25 -21.11
C LEU A 128 1.29 -1.22 -19.65
N LEU A 129 1.60 -0.04 -19.11
CA LEU A 129 1.96 0.09 -17.70
C LEU A 129 0.80 -0.28 -16.78
N GLN A 130 -0.43 0.11 -17.12
CA GLN A 130 -1.62 -0.25 -16.35
C GLN A 130 -1.86 -1.76 -16.36
N GLU A 131 -1.71 -2.42 -17.49
CA GLU A 131 -1.82 -3.89 -17.60
C GLU A 131 -0.75 -4.59 -16.75
N ALA A 132 0.51 -4.13 -16.85
CA ALA A 132 1.60 -4.70 -16.06
C ALA A 132 1.40 -4.53 -14.54
N LEU A 133 0.92 -3.36 -14.10
CA LEU A 133 0.58 -3.11 -12.70
C LEU A 133 -0.59 -3.96 -12.22
N ALA A 134 -1.63 -4.12 -13.04
CA ALA A 134 -2.76 -4.97 -12.70
C ALA A 134 -2.35 -6.45 -12.54
N HIS A 135 -1.49 -6.95 -13.45
CA HIS A 135 -0.95 -8.30 -13.38
C HIS A 135 -0.11 -8.51 -12.11
N LEU A 136 0.82 -7.59 -11.83
CA LEU A 136 1.69 -7.66 -10.64
C LEU A 136 0.86 -7.64 -9.35
N ASN A 137 -0.16 -6.78 -9.26
CA ASN A 137 -1.04 -6.73 -8.10
C ASN A 137 -1.84 -8.02 -7.91
N ALA A 138 -2.26 -8.67 -9.01
CA ALA A 138 -2.95 -9.96 -8.94
C ALA A 138 -2.01 -11.06 -8.39
N GLU A 139 -0.77 -11.14 -8.87
CA GLU A 139 0.24 -12.10 -8.37
C GLU A 139 0.56 -11.87 -6.89
N LEU A 140 0.73 -10.60 -6.46
CA LEU A 140 0.95 -10.27 -5.06
C LEU A 140 -0.25 -10.63 -4.17
N SER A 141 -1.48 -10.45 -4.65
CA SER A 141 -2.68 -10.85 -3.92
C SER A 141 -2.78 -12.36 -3.75
N GLU A 142 -2.46 -13.14 -4.79
CA GLU A 142 -2.43 -14.60 -4.71
C GLU A 142 -1.37 -15.09 -3.70
N ALA A 143 -0.18 -14.49 -3.72
CA ALA A 143 0.86 -14.79 -2.75
C ALA A 143 0.43 -14.45 -1.30
N ALA A 144 -0.26 -13.31 -1.10
CA ALA A 144 -0.79 -12.90 0.20
C ALA A 144 -1.84 -13.88 0.73
N ASP A 145 -2.76 -14.32 -0.12
CA ASP A 145 -3.77 -15.33 0.24
C ASP A 145 -3.12 -16.66 0.62
N TYR A 146 -2.06 -17.05 -0.09
CA TYR A 146 -1.29 -18.26 0.27
C TYR A 146 -0.62 -18.11 1.63
N VAL A 147 0.10 -17.01 1.90
CA VAL A 147 0.75 -16.76 3.21
C VAL A 147 -0.28 -16.77 4.33
N LYS A 148 -1.42 -16.09 4.14
CA LYS A 148 -2.52 -16.09 5.11
C LYS A 148 -3.08 -17.49 5.37
N SER A 149 -3.13 -18.35 4.36
CA SER A 149 -3.60 -19.74 4.50
C SER A 149 -2.67 -20.62 5.36
N LEU A 150 -1.43 -20.19 5.58
CA LEU A 150 -0.48 -20.89 6.46
C LEU A 150 -0.72 -20.60 7.95
N LEU A 151 -1.44 -19.53 8.28
CA LEU A 151 -1.81 -19.21 9.66
C LEU A 151 -2.77 -20.27 10.20
N PRO A 152 -2.63 -20.66 11.47
CA PRO A 152 -3.50 -21.67 12.06
C PRO A 152 -4.93 -21.13 12.22
N PRO A 153 -5.98 -21.95 11.95
CA PRO A 153 -7.35 -21.56 12.19
C PRO A 153 -7.61 -21.40 13.70
N PRO A 154 -8.54 -20.53 14.13
CA PRO A 154 -8.95 -20.43 15.52
C PRO A 154 -9.34 -21.78 16.11
N ILE A 155 -9.07 -21.98 17.41
CA ILE A 155 -9.48 -23.16 18.19
C ILE A 155 -10.68 -22.77 19.07
N ASP A 156 -11.85 -23.32 18.78
CA ASP A 156 -13.10 -22.96 19.46
C ASP A 156 -13.41 -23.83 20.69
N THR A 157 -12.77 -24.98 20.82
CA THR A 157 -13.09 -25.99 21.85
C THR A 157 -11.85 -26.60 22.51
N GLY A 158 -12.00 -27.06 23.75
CA GLY A 158 -10.94 -27.72 24.50
C GLY A 158 -10.33 -26.81 25.58
N PRO A 159 -9.25 -27.30 26.25
CA PRO A 159 -8.62 -26.59 27.36
C PRO A 159 -7.84 -25.33 26.95
N VAL A 160 -7.60 -25.17 25.65
CA VAL A 160 -7.01 -23.99 25.05
C VAL A 160 -7.88 -23.57 23.89
N ARG A 161 -8.33 -22.33 23.88
CA ARG A 161 -9.07 -21.71 22.77
C ARG A 161 -8.27 -20.52 22.26
N THR A 162 -8.38 -20.24 20.94
CA THR A 162 -7.62 -19.16 20.31
C THR A 162 -8.51 -18.37 19.36
N ASP A 163 -8.30 -17.05 19.31
CA ASP A 163 -8.84 -16.16 18.28
C ASP A 163 -7.79 -15.13 17.89
N TRP A 164 -7.90 -14.54 16.73
CA TRP A 164 -6.91 -13.58 16.27
C TRP A 164 -7.46 -12.59 15.23
N ARG A 165 -6.76 -11.45 15.11
CA ARG A 165 -6.90 -10.51 14.01
C ARG A 165 -5.54 -10.26 13.39
N PHE A 166 -5.50 -10.36 12.07
CA PHE A 166 -4.32 -10.11 11.25
C PHE A 166 -4.72 -9.24 10.06
N VAL A 167 -4.13 -8.05 9.95
CA VAL A 167 -4.33 -7.10 8.86
C VAL A 167 -2.96 -6.58 8.43
N PRO A 168 -2.46 -7.02 7.28
CA PRO A 168 -1.15 -6.56 6.81
C PRO A 168 -1.20 -5.10 6.36
N SER A 169 -0.13 -4.36 6.58
CA SER A 169 0.06 -2.96 6.18
C SER A 169 0.26 -2.79 4.68
N ALA A 170 0.82 -3.81 4.04
CA ALA A 170 1.03 -3.92 2.60
C ALA A 170 0.34 -5.18 2.06
N SER A 171 0.55 -5.50 0.78
CA SER A 171 0.02 -6.75 0.21
C SER A 171 0.48 -7.99 0.98
N LEU A 172 1.72 -7.98 1.49
CA LEU A 172 2.33 -9.04 2.28
C LEU A 172 2.94 -8.42 3.54
N GLY A 173 2.53 -8.93 4.70
CA GLY A 173 3.06 -8.53 6.00
C GLY A 173 4.29 -9.32 6.43
N GLY A 174 5.11 -8.70 7.30
CA GLY A 174 6.23 -9.35 7.99
C GLY A 174 5.79 -10.15 9.21
N ASP A 175 4.62 -9.84 9.75
CA ASP A 175 4.02 -10.53 10.89
C ASP A 175 3.58 -11.95 10.56
N SER A 176 3.78 -12.85 11.50
CA SER A 176 3.20 -14.20 11.45
C SER A 176 3.11 -14.79 12.85
N PHE A 177 2.20 -15.74 13.05
CA PHE A 177 2.02 -16.38 14.35
C PHE A 177 1.67 -17.85 14.19
N GLY A 178 1.81 -18.58 15.28
CA GLY A 178 1.42 -19.98 15.31
C GLY A 178 1.15 -20.46 16.73
N TYR A 179 0.46 -21.57 16.79
CA TYR A 179 0.20 -22.33 18.01
C TYR A 179 -0.10 -23.78 17.69
N HIS A 180 0.37 -24.68 18.53
CA HIS A 180 0.12 -26.11 18.39
C HIS A 180 0.52 -26.87 19.65
N TRP A 181 0.00 -28.07 19.81
CA TRP A 181 0.42 -28.99 20.85
C TRP A 181 1.78 -29.60 20.51
N LEU A 182 2.77 -29.44 21.41
CA LEU A 182 4.07 -30.12 21.31
C LEU A 182 3.92 -31.61 21.69
N ASP A 183 3.06 -31.85 22.68
CA ASP A 183 2.64 -33.17 23.16
C ASP A 183 1.26 -33.06 23.84
N GLU A 184 0.80 -34.09 24.58
CA GLU A 184 -0.51 -34.12 25.25
C GLU A 184 -0.68 -33.06 26.36
N ASP A 185 0.41 -32.51 26.89
CA ASP A 185 0.46 -31.58 28.04
C ASP A 185 1.00 -30.21 27.75
N HIS A 186 1.77 -30.02 26.66
CA HIS A 186 2.46 -28.78 26.36
C HIS A 186 1.96 -28.13 25.05
N PHE A 187 1.52 -26.89 25.15
CA PHE A 187 0.99 -26.08 24.05
C PHE A 187 1.92 -24.92 23.76
N ALA A 188 2.52 -24.90 22.58
CA ALA A 188 3.38 -23.81 22.10
C ALA A 188 2.54 -22.68 21.48
N ILE A 189 2.95 -21.44 21.73
CA ILE A 189 2.32 -20.22 21.23
C ILE A 189 3.43 -19.25 20.87
N TYR A 190 3.37 -18.66 19.68
CA TYR A 190 4.37 -17.68 19.24
C TYR A 190 3.83 -16.67 18.24
N LEU A 191 4.39 -15.47 18.26
CA LEU A 191 4.19 -14.40 17.29
C LEU A 191 5.56 -13.86 16.91
N VAL A 192 5.77 -13.74 15.61
CA VAL A 192 6.99 -13.25 14.95
C VAL A 192 6.63 -11.97 14.21
N ASP A 193 7.48 -10.97 14.32
CA ASP A 193 7.36 -9.71 13.62
C ASP A 193 8.73 -9.39 13.01
N VAL A 194 8.79 -9.39 11.67
CA VAL A 194 10.02 -9.21 10.88
C VAL A 194 10.18 -7.74 10.51
N SER A 195 11.38 -7.19 10.75
CA SER A 195 11.71 -5.82 10.41
C SER A 195 11.45 -5.50 8.92
N GLY A 196 10.62 -4.46 8.66
CA GLY A 196 10.22 -4.05 7.33
C GLY A 196 9.00 -4.82 6.81
N HIS A 197 8.61 -4.56 5.57
CA HIS A 197 7.38 -5.07 4.97
C HIS A 197 7.59 -5.64 3.55
N GLY A 198 6.58 -6.31 3.03
CA GLY A 198 6.55 -6.84 1.68
C GLY A 198 7.12 -8.26 1.56
N VAL A 199 7.43 -8.67 0.33
CA VAL A 199 7.73 -10.07 -0.02
C VAL A 199 8.89 -10.67 0.81
N GLY A 200 9.96 -9.91 1.02
CA GLY A 200 11.14 -10.38 1.76
C GLY A 200 10.80 -10.70 3.22
N ALA A 201 10.15 -9.78 3.91
CA ALA A 201 9.73 -9.95 5.31
C ALA A 201 8.74 -11.12 5.45
N ALA A 202 7.75 -11.21 4.56
CA ALA A 202 6.79 -12.32 4.54
C ALA A 202 7.44 -13.69 4.35
N LEU A 203 8.40 -13.80 3.43
CA LEU A 203 9.11 -15.08 3.21
C LEU A 203 9.97 -15.48 4.39
N LEU A 204 10.60 -14.51 5.06
CA LEU A 204 11.38 -14.77 6.28
C LEU A 204 10.45 -15.22 7.41
N SER A 205 9.34 -14.51 7.65
CA SER A 205 8.37 -14.89 8.70
C SER A 205 7.78 -16.28 8.47
N VAL A 206 7.41 -16.63 7.23
CA VAL A 206 6.95 -17.99 6.86
C VAL A 206 8.03 -19.03 7.12
N SER A 207 9.30 -18.73 6.81
CA SER A 207 10.42 -19.66 7.04
C SER A 207 10.61 -19.93 8.54
N VAL A 208 10.54 -18.89 9.37
CA VAL A 208 10.61 -18.99 10.84
C VAL A 208 9.45 -19.81 11.39
N ILE A 209 8.21 -19.51 10.97
CA ILE A 209 7.02 -20.25 11.40
C ILE A 209 7.10 -21.73 11.01
N ASN A 210 7.55 -22.04 9.79
CA ASN A 210 7.73 -23.40 9.35
C ASN A 210 8.80 -24.15 10.16
N ALA A 211 9.91 -23.49 10.50
CA ALA A 211 10.94 -24.08 11.35
C ALA A 211 10.41 -24.40 12.76
N LEU A 212 9.59 -23.53 13.33
CA LEU A 212 8.94 -23.75 14.63
C LEU A 212 7.91 -24.89 14.57
N ARG A 213 7.00 -24.84 13.59
CA ARG A 213 5.89 -25.80 13.47
C ARG A 213 6.36 -27.23 13.11
N SER A 214 7.40 -27.33 12.29
CA SER A 214 7.95 -28.63 11.86
C SER A 214 9.08 -29.15 12.77
N HIS A 215 9.40 -28.43 13.83
CA HIS A 215 10.46 -28.79 14.78
C HIS A 215 11.81 -29.02 14.09
N THR A 216 12.15 -28.19 13.09
CA THR A 216 13.36 -28.40 12.27
C THR A 216 14.60 -27.67 12.77
N LEU A 217 14.51 -26.91 13.87
CA LEU A 217 15.67 -26.28 14.50
C LEU A 217 16.59 -27.36 15.11
N PRO A 218 17.88 -27.41 14.71
CA PRO A 218 18.77 -28.50 15.13
C PRO A 218 19.03 -28.51 16.63
N LYS A 219 18.94 -29.69 17.25
CA LYS A 219 19.26 -29.94 18.67
C LYS A 219 18.52 -29.00 19.65
N THR A 220 17.27 -28.66 19.35
CA THR A 220 16.47 -27.70 20.11
C THR A 220 15.35 -28.45 20.83
N ASP A 221 15.22 -28.21 22.14
CA ASP A 221 14.03 -28.60 22.90
C ASP A 221 12.98 -27.50 22.78
N PHE A 222 11.88 -27.79 22.06
CA PHE A 222 10.79 -26.83 21.82
C PHE A 222 9.94 -26.55 23.09
N HIS A 223 10.12 -27.32 24.18
CA HIS A 223 9.54 -27.02 25.48
C HIS A 223 10.31 -25.90 26.21
N ASP A 224 11.49 -25.56 25.73
CA ASP A 224 12.40 -24.60 26.34
C ASP A 224 12.53 -23.32 25.48
N PRO A 225 11.78 -22.24 25.79
CA PRO A 225 11.85 -20.98 25.05
C PRO A 225 13.27 -20.42 24.89
N GLN A 226 14.15 -20.60 25.86
CA GLN A 226 15.54 -20.13 25.78
C GLN A 226 16.31 -20.84 24.67
N GLN A 227 16.15 -22.16 24.54
CA GLN A 227 16.78 -22.93 23.48
C GLN A 227 16.22 -22.58 22.12
N VAL A 228 14.89 -22.37 22.02
CA VAL A 228 14.24 -21.97 20.77
C VAL A 228 14.75 -20.62 20.29
N LEU A 229 14.77 -19.60 21.14
CA LEU A 229 15.28 -18.26 20.78
C LEU A 229 16.75 -18.30 20.35
N HIS A 230 17.57 -19.04 21.08
CA HIS A 230 18.99 -19.22 20.73
C HIS A 230 19.17 -19.92 19.39
N ALA A 231 18.41 -20.99 19.14
CA ALA A 231 18.44 -21.72 17.87
C ALA A 231 17.96 -20.85 16.70
N LEU A 232 16.91 -20.06 16.89
CA LEU A 232 16.44 -19.11 15.88
C LEU A 232 17.53 -18.09 15.54
N ASN A 233 18.18 -17.51 16.54
CA ASN A 233 19.26 -16.53 16.32
C ASN A 233 20.45 -17.08 15.52
N ILE A 234 20.78 -18.36 15.72
CA ILE A 234 21.86 -19.04 14.98
C ILE A 234 21.43 -19.36 13.54
N ASN A 235 20.17 -19.80 13.35
CA ASN A 235 19.70 -20.28 12.04
C ASN A 235 19.18 -19.17 11.11
N PHE A 236 18.87 -17.98 11.68
CA PHE A 236 18.33 -16.83 10.94
C PHE A 236 19.15 -15.55 11.22
N PRO A 237 20.49 -15.53 10.92
CA PRO A 237 21.27 -14.32 11.09
C PRO A 237 20.90 -13.27 10.04
N ALA A 238 20.76 -12.01 10.43
CA ALA A 238 20.34 -10.91 9.55
C ALA A 238 21.19 -10.77 8.30
N GLU A 239 22.51 -11.00 8.42
CA GLU A 239 23.47 -10.95 7.31
C GLU A 239 23.14 -11.90 6.13
N GLN A 240 22.42 -12.99 6.40
CA GLN A 240 21.98 -13.97 5.39
C GLN A 240 20.55 -13.69 4.88
N HIS A 241 19.86 -12.69 5.46
CA HIS A 241 18.46 -12.36 5.18
C HIS A 241 18.28 -10.88 4.83
N ASN A 242 19.16 -10.31 3.99
CA ASN A 242 19.12 -8.91 3.56
C ASN A 242 19.08 -7.91 4.72
N ASP A 243 19.88 -8.17 5.75
CA ASP A 243 19.95 -7.39 7.01
C ASP A 243 18.62 -7.33 7.79
N MET A 244 17.66 -8.17 7.46
CA MET A 244 16.42 -8.30 8.20
C MET A 244 16.63 -9.09 9.49
N PHE A 245 16.14 -8.56 10.59
CA PHE A 245 16.03 -9.22 11.88
C PHE A 245 14.54 -9.31 12.25
N PHE A 246 14.24 -10.01 13.33
CA PHE A 246 12.85 -10.09 13.76
C PHE A 246 12.72 -10.11 15.28
N THR A 247 11.55 -9.71 15.73
CA THR A 247 11.13 -9.89 17.12
C THR A 247 10.26 -11.15 17.22
N ILE A 248 10.28 -11.78 18.39
CA ILE A 248 9.43 -12.96 18.67
C ILE A 248 9.06 -13.02 20.13
N TRP A 249 7.80 -13.31 20.39
CA TRP A 249 7.37 -13.86 21.67
C TRP A 249 7.09 -15.35 21.50
N TYR A 250 7.73 -16.19 22.33
CA TYR A 250 7.56 -17.66 22.30
C TYR A 250 7.23 -18.15 23.71
N GLY A 251 6.12 -18.87 23.86
CA GLY A 251 5.70 -19.42 25.14
C GLY A 251 5.19 -20.84 25.02
N VAL A 252 5.35 -21.61 26.09
CA VAL A 252 4.85 -22.98 26.24
C VAL A 252 3.98 -23.06 27.49
N TYR A 253 2.70 -23.33 27.28
CA TYR A 253 1.74 -23.59 28.36
C TYR A 253 1.75 -25.07 28.69
N LYS A 254 2.02 -25.41 29.98
CA LYS A 254 1.91 -26.73 30.53
C LYS A 254 0.56 -26.89 31.25
N LYS A 255 -0.34 -27.65 30.64
CA LYS A 255 -1.71 -27.85 31.11
C LYS A 255 -1.79 -28.45 32.53
N SER A 256 -1.03 -29.53 32.77
CA SER A 256 -1.08 -30.28 34.06
C SER A 256 -0.66 -29.44 35.28
N SER A 257 0.27 -28.50 35.11
CA SER A 257 0.77 -27.63 36.19
C SER A 257 0.30 -26.19 36.09
N ARG A 258 -0.43 -25.83 35.01
CA ARG A 258 -0.93 -24.49 34.74
C ARG A 258 0.17 -23.45 34.76
N ASN A 259 1.28 -23.73 34.12
CA ASN A 259 2.42 -22.85 34.02
C ASN A 259 2.63 -22.42 32.57
N ILE A 260 3.06 -21.18 32.38
CA ILE A 260 3.59 -20.69 31.10
C ILE A 260 5.08 -20.44 31.30
N ILE A 261 5.92 -21.12 30.54
CA ILE A 261 7.33 -20.80 30.38
C ILE A 261 7.44 -20.00 29.10
N TYR A 262 8.11 -18.83 29.14
CA TYR A 262 8.16 -17.94 27.99
C TYR A 262 9.49 -17.21 27.87
N GLY A 263 9.78 -16.74 26.67
CA GLY A 263 10.86 -15.81 26.35
C GLY A 263 10.43 -14.90 25.19
N SER A 264 10.89 -13.67 25.20
CA SER A 264 10.69 -12.73 24.09
C SER A 264 12.04 -12.28 23.55
N GLY A 265 12.27 -12.39 22.23
CA GLY A 265 13.42 -11.84 21.55
C GLY A 265 13.08 -10.47 20.97
N GLY A 266 13.28 -9.39 21.78
CA GLY A 266 12.98 -8.02 21.37
C GLY A 266 11.49 -7.65 21.23
N HIS A 267 10.59 -8.59 21.38
CA HIS A 267 9.14 -8.43 21.13
C HIS A 267 8.44 -7.68 22.28
N PRO A 268 7.34 -6.94 22.00
CA PRO A 268 6.45 -6.36 23.02
C PRO A 268 6.03 -7.37 24.09
N PRO A 269 5.65 -6.92 25.31
CA PRO A 269 5.17 -7.83 26.35
C PRO A 269 3.85 -8.47 25.94
N ALA A 270 3.70 -9.79 26.12
CA ALA A 270 2.36 -10.37 26.11
C ALA A 270 1.61 -9.98 27.39
N LEU A 271 0.29 -9.78 27.27
CA LEU A 271 -0.56 -9.39 28.40
C LEU A 271 -1.36 -10.60 28.88
N LEU A 272 -1.17 -10.95 30.14
CA LEU A 272 -1.91 -12.04 30.78
C LEU A 272 -2.96 -11.47 31.73
N PHE A 273 -4.21 -11.74 31.41
CA PHE A 273 -5.39 -11.40 32.20
C PHE A 273 -5.77 -12.64 33.04
N SER A 274 -5.77 -12.52 34.33
CA SER A 274 -6.20 -13.56 35.25
C SER A 274 -7.38 -13.10 36.07
N ASP A 275 -8.43 -13.92 36.16
CA ASP A 275 -9.53 -13.75 37.10
C ASP A 275 -9.02 -14.16 38.48
N SER A 276 -8.45 -13.25 39.27
CA SER A 276 -8.19 -13.52 40.66
C SER A 276 -9.50 -13.42 41.44
N PHE A 277 -9.60 -14.13 42.58
CA PHE A 277 -10.75 -14.08 43.52
C PHE A 277 -11.05 -12.67 44.08
N SER A 278 -10.37 -11.62 43.65
CA SER A 278 -10.63 -10.22 43.94
C SER A 278 -11.42 -9.57 42.83
N GLU A 279 -12.28 -8.61 43.13
CA GLU A 279 -13.17 -7.89 42.19
C GLU A 279 -12.42 -7.13 41.06
N LYS A 280 -11.09 -7.23 40.97
CA LYS A 280 -10.27 -6.57 39.92
C LYS A 280 -9.48 -7.58 39.12
N VAL A 281 -9.63 -7.55 37.81
CA VAL A 281 -8.78 -8.30 36.86
C VAL A 281 -7.34 -7.83 36.98
N HIS A 282 -6.42 -8.78 37.18
CA HIS A 282 -4.99 -8.49 37.25
C HIS A 282 -4.36 -8.69 35.87
N ILE A 283 -3.66 -7.68 35.36
CA ILE A 283 -2.91 -7.77 34.11
C ILE A 283 -1.43 -7.90 34.43
N ALA A 284 -0.84 -9.04 34.04
CA ALA A 284 0.60 -9.25 34.11
C ALA A 284 1.22 -9.07 32.72
N GLN A 285 2.34 -8.36 32.66
CA GLN A 285 3.14 -8.23 31.45
C GLN A 285 4.21 -9.31 31.40
N LEU A 286 4.11 -10.22 30.44
CA LEU A 286 5.05 -11.33 30.26
C LEU A 286 6.15 -10.93 29.27
N ARG A 287 7.28 -10.45 29.80
CA ARG A 287 8.44 -9.97 29.03
C ARG A 287 9.74 -10.49 29.62
N THR A 288 10.72 -10.78 28.74
CA THR A 288 12.13 -10.99 29.06
C THR A 288 12.99 -9.91 28.39
N PRO A 289 14.11 -9.46 28.99
CA PRO A 289 14.94 -8.38 28.45
C PRO A 289 15.95 -8.91 27.42
N ASN A 290 15.47 -9.66 26.44
CA ASN A 290 16.31 -10.27 25.42
C ASN A 290 16.42 -9.36 24.18
N PHE A 291 17.51 -9.56 23.43
CA PHE A 291 17.76 -8.87 22.15
C PHE A 291 16.91 -9.47 21.03
N VAL A 292 16.77 -8.73 19.91
CA VAL A 292 16.08 -9.22 18.69
C VAL A 292 16.79 -10.45 18.10
N ILE A 293 16.09 -11.26 17.35
CA ILE A 293 16.64 -12.45 16.69
C ILE A 293 17.34 -12.04 15.38
N GLY A 294 18.53 -12.59 15.17
CA GLY A 294 19.37 -12.33 14.00
C GLY A 294 20.23 -11.07 14.10
N GLY A 295 19.99 -10.21 15.10
CA GLY A 295 20.69 -8.92 15.23
C GLY A 295 22.10 -9.01 15.81
N SER A 296 22.46 -10.08 16.53
CA SER A 296 23.82 -10.30 17.06
C SER A 296 24.09 -11.79 17.27
N PRO A 297 25.20 -12.32 16.74
CA PRO A 297 25.53 -13.74 16.90
C PRO A 297 25.81 -14.15 18.35
N ASP A 298 26.26 -13.22 19.19
CA ASP A 298 26.60 -13.45 20.60
C ASP A 298 25.43 -13.20 21.56
N ALA A 299 24.22 -12.95 21.04
CA ALA A 299 23.05 -12.69 21.87
C ALA A 299 22.73 -13.91 22.76
N THR A 300 22.48 -13.63 24.03
CA THR A 300 22.00 -14.62 25.01
C THR A 300 20.55 -14.38 25.32
N TYR A 301 19.83 -15.44 25.60
CA TYR A 301 18.39 -15.38 25.82
C TYR A 301 18.03 -15.95 27.17
N GLU A 302 17.11 -15.28 27.84
CA GLU A 302 16.55 -15.71 29.12
C GLU A 302 15.10 -16.16 28.93
N LYS A 303 14.65 -17.07 29.79
CA LYS A 303 13.25 -17.47 29.91
C LYS A 303 12.73 -17.16 31.31
N LYS A 304 11.43 -16.99 31.41
CA LYS A 304 10.72 -16.84 32.70
C LYS A 304 9.58 -17.83 32.78
N LEU A 305 9.14 -18.08 34.02
CA LEU A 305 8.00 -18.93 34.31
C LEU A 305 6.94 -18.08 35.01
N HIS A 306 5.69 -18.20 34.56
CA HIS A 306 4.52 -17.65 35.21
C HIS A 306 3.52 -18.76 35.55
N LYS A 307 3.07 -18.81 36.79
CA LYS A 307 2.07 -19.77 37.25
C LYS A 307 0.68 -19.16 37.19
N LEU A 308 -0.27 -19.90 36.63
CA LEU A 308 -1.67 -19.49 36.55
C LEU A 308 -2.44 -19.99 37.77
N ASP A 309 -3.04 -19.08 38.52
CA ASP A 309 -3.86 -19.42 39.68
C ASP A 309 -5.32 -19.78 39.33
N GLY A 310 -5.74 -19.50 38.10
CA GLY A 310 -7.10 -19.73 37.59
C GLY A 310 -7.14 -19.69 36.06
N PRO A 311 -8.32 -19.73 35.43
CA PRO A 311 -8.49 -19.45 34.03
C PRO A 311 -7.86 -18.11 33.67
N ALA A 312 -7.24 -18.04 32.49
CA ALA A 312 -6.51 -16.84 32.09
C ALA A 312 -6.65 -16.60 30.59
N ARG A 313 -6.42 -15.35 30.17
CA ARG A 313 -6.37 -14.95 28.77
C ARG A 313 -5.03 -14.28 28.49
N LEU A 314 -4.36 -14.78 27.48
CA LEU A 314 -3.09 -14.26 27.02
C LEU A 314 -3.30 -13.53 25.69
N TYR A 315 -2.86 -12.29 25.63
CA TYR A 315 -2.84 -11.48 24.39
C TYR A 315 -1.40 -11.27 23.96
N ILE A 316 -1.07 -11.67 22.74
CA ILE A 316 0.23 -11.45 22.10
C ILE A 316 -0.03 -10.58 20.87
N PHE A 317 0.77 -9.55 20.66
CA PHE A 317 0.50 -8.55 19.61
C PHE A 317 1.81 -7.93 19.10
N SER A 318 1.82 -7.56 17.82
CA SER A 318 2.90 -6.77 17.21
C SER A 318 2.76 -5.28 17.56
N ASP A 319 3.78 -4.49 17.24
CA ASP A 319 3.78 -3.06 17.53
C ASP A 319 2.78 -2.27 16.68
N GLY A 320 2.44 -2.73 15.47
CA GLY A 320 1.39 -2.12 14.64
C GLY A 320 -0.01 -2.10 15.28
N VAL A 321 -0.23 -2.81 16.41
CA VAL A 321 -1.47 -2.69 17.20
C VAL A 321 -1.52 -1.36 17.97
N TYR A 322 -0.38 -0.80 18.36
CA TYR A 322 -0.31 0.37 19.24
C TYR A 322 0.57 1.52 18.71
N ASP A 323 1.49 1.24 17.78
CA ASP A 323 2.33 2.29 17.17
C ASP A 323 1.54 3.05 16.09
N ILE A 324 0.51 3.76 16.55
CA ILE A 324 -0.48 4.44 15.71
C ILE A 324 -0.29 5.95 15.83
N THR A 325 -0.08 6.60 14.69
CA THR A 325 -0.01 8.07 14.60
C THR A 325 -1.42 8.66 14.64
N LYS A 326 -1.69 9.52 15.64
CA LYS A 326 -2.96 10.23 15.79
C LYS A 326 -3.03 11.47 14.89
N GLU A 327 -4.25 12.07 14.77
CA GLU A 327 -4.50 13.30 14.00
C GLU A 327 -3.58 14.48 14.40
N ASP A 328 -3.23 14.58 15.66
CA ASP A 328 -2.38 15.64 16.19
C ASP A 328 -0.86 15.36 16.01
N GLY A 329 -0.52 14.26 15.31
CA GLY A 329 0.85 13.81 15.08
C GLY A 329 1.50 13.13 16.27
N SER A 330 0.80 12.93 17.39
CA SER A 330 1.29 12.14 18.52
C SER A 330 1.07 10.65 18.29
N ILE A 331 1.93 9.82 18.87
CA ILE A 331 1.79 8.36 18.83
C ILE A 331 0.88 7.91 19.97
N TRP A 332 -0.07 7.00 19.69
CA TRP A 332 -0.92 6.39 20.72
C TRP A 332 -0.08 5.56 21.70
N GLY A 333 0.78 4.72 21.16
CA GLY A 333 1.82 4.00 21.87
C GLY A 333 1.34 2.89 22.81
N LEU A 334 2.30 2.11 23.31
CA LEU A 334 2.03 0.98 24.19
C LEU A 334 1.29 1.39 25.47
N GLU A 335 1.57 2.56 26.05
CA GLU A 335 0.88 3.05 27.27
C GLU A 335 -0.61 3.26 26.99
N GLY A 336 -0.97 3.93 25.90
CA GLY A 336 -2.37 4.12 25.52
C GLY A 336 -3.10 2.80 25.23
N PHE A 337 -2.41 1.85 24.60
CA PHE A 337 -2.95 0.50 24.40
C PHE A 337 -3.17 -0.23 25.74
N LEU A 338 -2.23 -0.17 26.67
CA LEU A 338 -2.36 -0.78 28.00
C LEU A 338 -3.52 -0.18 28.80
N GLU A 339 -3.70 1.15 28.75
CA GLU A 339 -4.86 1.82 29.37
C GLU A 339 -6.19 1.35 28.74
N PHE A 340 -6.25 1.23 27.42
CA PHE A 340 -7.42 0.68 26.73
C PHE A 340 -7.71 -0.76 27.18
N MET A 341 -6.69 -1.62 27.22
CA MET A 341 -6.81 -3.02 27.65
C MET A 341 -7.29 -3.12 29.11
N GLN A 342 -6.77 -2.27 30.01
CA GLN A 342 -7.21 -2.20 31.39
C GLN A 342 -8.70 -1.83 31.52
N GLN A 343 -9.17 -0.86 30.74
CA GLN A 343 -10.59 -0.45 30.72
C GLN A 343 -11.52 -1.54 30.16
N GLN A 344 -11.01 -2.43 29.29
CA GLN A 344 -11.78 -3.56 28.78
C GLN A 344 -11.74 -4.77 29.74
N ALA A 345 -10.75 -4.88 30.61
CA ALA A 345 -10.60 -5.98 31.55
C ALA A 345 -11.81 -6.17 32.47
N ASP A 346 -12.47 -5.07 32.85
CA ASP A 346 -13.69 -5.09 33.68
C ASP A 346 -14.96 -5.57 32.90
N LYS A 347 -14.84 -5.77 31.58
CA LYS A 347 -15.91 -6.24 30.71
C LYS A 347 -15.58 -7.66 30.25
N THR A 348 -16.39 -8.60 30.58
CA THR A 348 -16.25 -10.06 30.55
C THR A 348 -15.56 -10.70 29.30
N HIS A 349 -15.39 -10.00 28.20
CA HIS A 349 -14.65 -10.46 26.98
C HIS A 349 -14.17 -9.24 26.19
N LEU A 350 -12.87 -9.17 25.92
CA LEU A 350 -12.35 -8.31 24.85
C LEU A 350 -12.82 -8.91 23.53
N ASN A 351 -13.61 -8.17 22.79
CA ASN A 351 -13.93 -8.52 21.41
C ASN A 351 -12.82 -7.92 20.51
N LEU A 352 -12.07 -8.78 19.81
CA LEU A 352 -10.99 -8.36 18.93
C LEU A 352 -11.47 -7.42 17.80
N ASP A 353 -12.71 -7.60 17.32
CA ASP A 353 -13.33 -6.68 16.35
C ASP A 353 -13.53 -5.28 16.93
N ARG A 354 -13.90 -5.20 18.21
CA ARG A 354 -14.06 -3.92 18.88
C ARG A 354 -12.72 -3.20 19.09
N LEU A 355 -11.69 -3.96 19.45
CA LEU A 355 -10.33 -3.43 19.53
C LEU A 355 -9.91 -2.89 18.15
N PHE A 356 -10.05 -3.69 17.10
CA PHE A 356 -9.70 -3.32 15.75
C PHE A 356 -10.44 -2.04 15.29
N SER A 357 -11.76 -1.98 15.51
CA SER A 357 -12.56 -0.80 15.18
C SER A 357 -12.10 0.45 15.95
N TYR A 358 -11.71 0.30 17.22
CA TYR A 358 -11.17 1.39 18.00
C TYR A 358 -9.83 1.88 17.47
N VAL A 359 -8.92 0.97 17.13
CA VAL A 359 -7.61 1.30 16.56
C VAL A 359 -7.78 1.99 15.20
N GLN A 360 -8.69 1.53 14.35
CA GLN A 360 -9.04 2.21 13.10
C GLN A 360 -9.51 3.66 13.32
N GLN A 361 -10.32 3.89 14.36
CA GLN A 361 -10.74 5.26 14.72
C GLN A 361 -9.58 6.13 15.18
N VAL A 362 -8.61 5.57 15.89
CA VAL A 362 -7.40 6.28 16.31
C VAL A 362 -6.50 6.58 15.12
N ASN A 363 -6.35 5.62 14.21
CA ASN A 363 -5.51 5.71 13.00
C ASN A 363 -6.06 6.68 11.95
N GLN A 364 -7.38 6.86 11.86
CA GLN A 364 -8.09 7.75 10.91
C GLN A 364 -7.81 7.49 9.41
N THR A 365 -7.01 6.49 9.09
CA THR A 365 -6.73 6.06 7.71
C THR A 365 -7.21 4.63 7.52
N ASP A 366 -7.54 4.27 6.27
CA ASP A 366 -7.96 2.91 5.92
C ASP A 366 -6.79 1.91 5.89
N SER A 367 -5.55 2.40 5.90
CA SER A 367 -4.32 1.60 5.91
C SER A 367 -3.51 1.84 7.18
N PHE A 368 -2.89 0.78 7.68
CA PHE A 368 -1.94 0.85 8.79
C PHE A 368 -0.52 1.09 8.25
N GLU A 369 0.32 1.77 9.05
CA GLU A 369 1.74 1.98 8.73
C GLU A 369 2.55 0.69 8.91
N ASP A 370 2.14 -0.17 9.87
CA ASP A 370 2.71 -1.48 10.12
C ASP A 370 1.64 -2.56 10.25
N ASP A 371 2.03 -3.83 10.26
CA ASP A 371 1.13 -4.97 10.32
C ASP A 371 0.37 -5.02 11.64
N PHE A 372 -0.95 -5.08 11.58
CA PHE A 372 -1.81 -5.21 12.77
C PHE A 372 -2.03 -6.69 13.08
N THR A 373 -1.37 -7.20 14.09
CA THR A 373 -1.52 -8.60 14.52
C THR A 373 -1.79 -8.69 16.02
N ILE A 374 -2.87 -9.34 16.38
CA ILE A 374 -3.18 -9.69 17.77
C ILE A 374 -3.75 -11.10 17.86
N LEU A 375 -3.21 -11.86 18.79
CA LEU A 375 -3.60 -13.24 19.12
C LEU A 375 -4.14 -13.30 20.55
N GLU A 376 -5.35 -13.81 20.73
CA GLU A 376 -5.95 -14.16 22.01
C GLU A 376 -5.82 -15.65 22.25
N VAL A 377 -5.38 -16.05 23.44
CA VAL A 377 -5.31 -17.44 23.88
C VAL A 377 -6.00 -17.57 25.24
N VAL A 378 -7.08 -18.33 25.28
CA VAL A 378 -7.82 -18.63 26.50
C VAL A 378 -7.33 -19.95 27.10
N LEU A 379 -6.89 -19.91 28.34
CA LEU A 379 -6.31 -21.05 29.09
C LEU A 379 -7.25 -21.41 30.24
N GLU A 380 -7.82 -22.62 30.20
CA GLU A 380 -8.77 -23.12 31.22
C GLU A 380 -8.09 -23.92 32.32
#